data_2504b5a866516e291028612d6ec44540
#
_entry.id   2504b5a866516e291028612d6ec44540
#
_cell.length_a   1.000
_cell.length_b   1.000
_cell.length_c   1.000
_cell.angle_alpha   90.00
_cell.angle_beta   90.00
_cell.angle_gamma   90.00
#
_symmetry.space_group_name_H-M   'P 1'
#
loop_
_entity.id
_entity.type
_entity.pdbx_description
1 polymer ?
#
loop_
_entity_poly.entity_id
_entity_poly.type
_entity_poly.pdbx_seq_one_letter_code
_entity_poly.pdbx_strand_id
1 'polypeptide(L)'
;MANRSPEQDLIEQFVAHLAQHKDETLKIATVINSNCKSKKFADVEFKSLTNLHWVIEAKSDASKDKYNTVHKIFGELLKETGRTNRSDCRHAILIPESAVQFYSRAFQSIDREKFLGFGRLVPIDTVFTSSTTGVGQLTWESLYDAYKP
;
A
#
# COMPACT_ATOMS: atom_id res chain seq x y z
N MET A 1 8.04 12.77 -24.16
CA MET A 1 8.04 11.91 -22.98
C MET A 1 6.68 11.89 -22.35
N ALA A 2 6.15 10.71 -22.16
CA ALA A 2 4.90 10.58 -21.45
C ALA A 2 5.08 11.04 -19.99
N ASN A 3 4.10 11.75 -19.47
CA ASN A 3 4.10 12.15 -18.07
C ASN A 3 3.82 10.93 -17.20
N ARG A 4 4.81 10.48 -16.48
CA ARG A 4 4.64 9.37 -15.52
C ARG A 4 4.14 9.94 -14.20
N SER A 5 3.18 9.26 -13.58
CA SER A 5 2.75 9.65 -12.26
C SER A 5 3.77 9.18 -11.21
N PRO A 6 3.90 9.91 -10.09
CA PRO A 6 4.74 9.46 -8.98
C PRO A 6 4.32 8.10 -8.43
N GLU A 7 3.02 7.80 -8.42
CA GLU A 7 2.52 6.50 -8.01
C GLU A 7 3.01 5.39 -8.93
N GLN A 8 3.02 5.62 -10.25
CA GLN A 8 3.48 4.60 -11.19
C GLN A 8 4.96 4.32 -11.03
N ASP A 9 5.78 5.34 -10.81
CA ASP A 9 7.21 5.16 -10.54
C ASP A 9 7.44 4.35 -9.25
N LEU A 10 6.67 4.65 -8.21
CA LEU A 10 6.72 3.92 -6.95
C LEU A 10 6.34 2.45 -7.14
N ILE A 11 5.28 2.19 -7.92
CA ILE A 11 4.82 0.82 -8.22
C ILE A 11 5.91 0.03 -8.92
N GLU A 12 6.53 0.61 -9.95
CA GLU A 12 7.54 -0.08 -10.73
C GLU A 12 8.78 -0.39 -9.91
N GLN A 13 9.21 0.52 -9.05
CA GLN A 13 10.32 0.30 -8.12
C GLN A 13 10.00 -0.86 -7.16
N PHE A 14 8.79 -0.85 -6.58
CA PHE A 14 8.33 -1.87 -5.66
C PHE A 14 8.27 -3.25 -6.32
N VAL A 15 7.68 -3.34 -7.50
CA VAL A 15 7.56 -4.60 -8.25
C VAL A 15 8.95 -5.16 -8.57
N ALA A 16 9.87 -4.30 -8.99
CA ALA A 16 11.24 -4.72 -9.29
C ALA A 16 11.94 -5.32 -8.06
N HIS A 17 11.77 -4.71 -6.89
CA HIS A 17 12.34 -5.23 -5.65
C HIS A 17 11.70 -6.55 -5.23
N LEU A 18 10.37 -6.66 -5.33
CA LEU A 18 9.67 -7.89 -4.93
C LEU A 18 9.93 -9.06 -5.87
N ALA A 19 10.27 -8.80 -7.13
CA ALA A 19 10.66 -9.85 -8.06
C ALA A 19 11.93 -10.57 -7.60
N GLN A 20 12.77 -9.91 -6.81
CA GLN A 20 14.02 -10.43 -6.28
C GLN A 20 13.96 -10.70 -4.78
N HIS A 21 12.78 -10.64 -4.16
CA HIS A 21 12.64 -10.74 -2.71
C HIS A 21 12.98 -12.15 -2.21
N LYS A 22 13.59 -12.22 -1.02
CA LYS A 22 13.99 -13.50 -0.42
C LYS A 22 12.82 -14.23 0.23
N ASP A 23 11.87 -13.48 0.79
CA ASP A 23 10.68 -14.05 1.44
C ASP A 23 9.69 -14.49 0.36
N GLU A 24 9.42 -15.79 0.29
CA GLU A 24 8.55 -16.37 -0.74
C GLU A 24 7.10 -15.91 -0.61
N THR A 25 6.67 -15.46 0.58
CA THR A 25 5.31 -14.92 0.76
C THR A 25 5.14 -13.55 0.11
N LEU A 26 6.25 -12.87 -0.19
CA LEU A 26 6.28 -11.56 -0.83
C LEU A 26 6.83 -11.60 -2.24
N LYS A 27 7.67 -12.59 -2.56
CA LYS A 27 8.28 -12.68 -3.89
C LYS A 27 7.22 -12.91 -4.95
N ILE A 28 7.23 -12.07 -5.96
CA ILE A 28 6.23 -12.13 -7.04
C ILE A 28 6.46 -13.36 -7.91
N ALA A 29 5.42 -14.20 -8.03
CA ALA A 29 5.37 -15.29 -9.02
C ALA A 29 4.66 -14.81 -10.28
N THR A 30 3.53 -14.13 -10.13
CA THR A 30 2.71 -13.65 -11.27
C THR A 30 2.15 -12.27 -10.95
N VAL A 31 2.41 -11.30 -11.82
CA VAL A 31 1.81 -9.97 -11.71
C VAL A 31 0.42 -10.02 -12.38
N ILE A 32 -0.60 -9.63 -11.62
CA ILE A 32 -1.96 -9.49 -12.13
C ILE A 32 -2.16 -8.07 -12.68
N ASN A 33 -1.73 -7.07 -11.90
CA ASN A 33 -1.76 -5.67 -12.32
C ASN A 33 -0.65 -4.89 -11.61
N SER A 34 -0.01 -3.98 -12.35
CA SER A 34 1.00 -3.08 -11.79
C SER A 34 0.86 -1.69 -12.40
N ASN A 35 -0.38 -1.24 -12.57
CA ASN A 35 -0.69 0.04 -13.20
C ASN A 35 -1.73 0.79 -12.37
N CYS A 36 -1.37 1.99 -11.91
CA CYS A 36 -2.23 2.82 -11.06
C CYS A 36 -3.45 3.39 -11.80
N LYS A 37 -3.50 3.25 -13.13
CA LYS A 37 -4.63 3.72 -13.94
C LYS A 37 -5.68 2.63 -14.18
N SER A 38 -5.46 1.42 -13.71
CA SER A 38 -6.43 0.35 -13.85
C SER A 38 -7.73 0.70 -13.11
N LYS A 39 -8.87 0.43 -13.74
CA LYS A 39 -10.18 0.60 -13.13
C LYS A 39 -10.74 -0.71 -12.59
N LYS A 40 -10.14 -1.82 -12.98
CA LYS A 40 -10.60 -3.17 -12.62
C LYS A 40 -9.86 -3.73 -11.42
N PHE A 41 -8.58 -3.41 -11.30
CA PHE A 41 -7.70 -3.97 -10.27
C PHE A 41 -7.15 -2.86 -9.39
N ALA A 42 -6.69 -3.22 -8.18
CA ALA A 42 -5.91 -2.33 -7.35
C ALA A 42 -4.61 -1.92 -8.06
N ASP A 43 -3.95 -0.89 -7.55
CA ASP A 43 -2.73 -0.36 -8.17
C ASP A 43 -1.67 -1.44 -8.37
N VAL A 44 -1.51 -2.35 -7.41
CA VAL A 44 -0.66 -3.52 -7.54
C VAL A 44 -1.42 -4.74 -7.07
N GLU A 45 -1.51 -5.76 -7.92
CA GLU A 45 -2.02 -7.07 -7.53
C GLU A 45 -1.08 -8.13 -8.08
N PHE A 46 -0.70 -9.06 -7.24
CA PHE A 46 0.16 -10.15 -7.68
C PHE A 46 -0.08 -11.39 -6.83
N LYS A 47 0.33 -12.53 -7.37
CA LYS A 47 0.43 -13.76 -6.59
C LYS A 47 1.89 -14.01 -6.22
N SER A 48 2.13 -14.32 -4.95
CA SER A 48 3.45 -14.67 -4.47
C SER A 48 3.78 -16.13 -4.78
N LEU A 49 5.04 -16.53 -4.52
CA LEU A 49 5.45 -17.92 -4.68
C LEU A 49 4.67 -18.87 -3.77
N THR A 50 4.17 -18.39 -2.64
CA THR A 50 3.33 -19.17 -1.72
C THR A 50 1.84 -19.07 -2.04
N ASN A 51 1.52 -18.52 -3.21
CA ASN A 51 0.16 -18.41 -3.75
C ASN A 51 -0.77 -17.47 -2.95
N LEU A 52 -0.21 -16.52 -2.22
CA LEU A 52 -0.98 -15.44 -1.62
C LEU A 52 -1.30 -14.39 -2.69
N HIS A 53 -2.53 -13.89 -2.68
CA HIS A 53 -2.98 -12.85 -3.59
C HIS A 53 -2.88 -11.50 -2.87
N TRP A 54 -1.88 -10.72 -3.21
CA TRP A 54 -1.67 -9.40 -2.63
C TRP A 54 -2.43 -8.35 -3.40
N VAL A 55 -3.14 -7.48 -2.67
CA VAL A 55 -3.94 -6.37 -3.19
C VAL A 55 -3.45 -5.10 -2.53
N ILE A 56 -2.84 -4.20 -3.29
CA ILE A 56 -2.08 -3.08 -2.74
C ILE A 56 -2.48 -1.78 -3.40
N GLU A 57 -2.81 -0.79 -2.57
CA GLU A 57 -3.04 0.58 -3.01
C GLU A 57 -1.77 1.41 -2.81
N ALA A 58 -1.33 2.08 -3.86
CA ALA A 58 -0.10 2.89 -3.83
C ALA A 58 -0.42 4.37 -3.70
N LYS A 59 0.30 5.07 -2.84
CA LYS A 59 0.21 6.53 -2.69
C LYS A 59 1.60 7.12 -2.62
N SER A 60 1.87 8.14 -3.45
CA SER A 60 3.13 8.87 -3.43
C SER A 60 3.08 9.95 -2.34
N ASP A 61 4.18 10.70 -2.20
CA ASP A 61 4.23 11.86 -1.33
C ASP A 61 3.96 13.18 -2.09
N ALA A 62 3.56 13.07 -3.36
CA ALA A 62 3.39 14.24 -4.24
C ALA A 62 2.06 14.97 -4.03
N SER A 63 1.15 14.44 -3.21
CA SER A 63 -0.15 15.06 -2.98
C SER A 63 -0.02 16.37 -2.20
N LYS A 64 -0.71 17.39 -2.68
CA LYS A 64 -0.78 18.68 -1.98
C LYS A 64 -1.94 18.74 -0.98
N ASP A 65 -2.88 17.81 -1.07
CA ASP A 65 -4.06 17.75 -0.21
C ASP A 65 -4.02 16.49 0.63
N LYS A 66 -3.48 16.61 1.86
CA LYS A 66 -3.34 15.50 2.79
C LYS A 66 -4.66 14.83 3.15
N TYR A 67 -5.69 15.65 3.39
CA TYR A 67 -6.98 15.14 3.86
C TYR A 67 -7.67 14.36 2.76
N ASN A 68 -7.64 14.86 1.53
CA ASN A 68 -8.23 14.15 0.41
C ASN A 68 -7.51 12.83 0.12
N THR A 69 -6.18 12.83 0.24
CA THR A 69 -5.38 11.61 0.07
C THR A 69 -5.73 10.56 1.12
N VAL A 70 -5.88 10.98 2.38
CA VAL A 70 -6.29 10.09 3.48
C VAL A 70 -7.66 9.48 3.18
N HIS A 71 -8.63 10.31 2.80
CA HIS A 71 -9.98 9.82 2.47
C HIS A 71 -9.97 8.83 1.32
N LYS A 72 -9.16 9.07 0.29
CA LYS A 72 -9.04 8.17 -0.86
C LYS A 72 -8.49 6.81 -0.47
N ILE A 73 -7.48 6.77 0.40
CA ILE A 73 -6.91 5.51 0.88
C ILE A 73 -7.99 4.65 1.51
N PHE A 74 -8.76 5.22 2.43
CA PHE A 74 -9.81 4.48 3.12
C PHE A 74 -10.89 3.99 2.17
N GLY A 75 -11.34 4.85 1.25
CA GLY A 75 -12.37 4.49 0.28
C GLY A 75 -11.92 3.40 -0.68
N GLU A 76 -10.69 3.49 -1.17
CA GLU A 76 -10.15 2.50 -2.10
C GLU A 76 -9.99 1.13 -1.42
N LEU A 77 -9.49 1.11 -0.19
CA LEU A 77 -9.34 -0.14 0.56
C LEU A 77 -10.70 -0.80 0.82
N LEU A 78 -11.70 -0.04 1.22
CA LEU A 78 -13.05 -0.58 1.43
C LEU A 78 -13.63 -1.15 0.14
N LYS A 79 -13.44 -0.47 -0.97
CA LYS A 79 -13.92 -0.93 -2.27
C LYS A 79 -13.28 -2.27 -2.66
N GLU A 80 -11.98 -2.40 -2.44
CA GLU A 80 -11.26 -3.62 -2.81
C GLU A 80 -11.72 -4.83 -2.02
N THR A 81 -12.08 -4.68 -0.75
CA THR A 81 -12.53 -5.81 0.06
C THR A 81 -13.82 -6.44 -0.46
N GLY A 82 -14.65 -5.70 -1.20
CA GLY A 82 -15.85 -6.27 -1.83
C GLY A 82 -15.50 -7.29 -2.91
N ARG A 83 -14.35 -7.14 -3.56
CA ARG A 83 -13.89 -8.00 -4.66
C ARG A 83 -12.90 -9.07 -4.19
N THR A 84 -12.14 -8.78 -3.15
CA THR A 84 -10.99 -9.58 -2.73
C THR A 84 -11.11 -10.11 -1.31
N ASN A 85 -12.32 -10.26 -0.81
CA ASN A 85 -12.56 -10.77 0.56
C ASN A 85 -12.47 -12.30 0.59
N ARG A 86 -11.25 -12.83 0.42
CA ARG A 86 -10.96 -14.26 0.45
C ARG A 86 -9.79 -14.52 1.38
N SER A 87 -9.72 -15.76 1.90
CA SER A 87 -8.66 -16.15 2.85
C SER A 87 -7.26 -16.12 2.25
N ASP A 88 -7.12 -16.25 0.92
CA ASP A 88 -5.84 -16.17 0.22
C ASP A 88 -5.43 -14.75 -0.12
N CYS A 89 -6.29 -13.75 0.11
CA CYS A 89 -6.00 -12.35 -0.17
C CYS A 89 -5.34 -11.66 1.02
N ARG A 90 -4.40 -10.77 0.70
CA ARG A 90 -3.74 -9.90 1.67
C ARG A 90 -3.85 -8.47 1.17
N HIS A 91 -4.16 -7.56 2.07
CA HIS A 91 -4.38 -6.16 1.74
C HIS A 91 -3.27 -5.29 2.33
N ALA A 92 -2.77 -4.36 1.55
CA ALA A 92 -1.69 -3.48 1.97
C ALA A 92 -1.79 -2.12 1.30
N ILE A 93 -1.08 -1.15 1.87
CA ILE A 93 -0.78 0.11 1.17
C ILE A 93 0.71 0.16 0.90
N LEU A 94 1.07 0.91 -0.14
CA LEU A 94 2.46 1.13 -0.54
C LEU A 94 2.70 2.63 -0.56
N ILE A 95 3.70 3.08 0.20
CA ILE A 95 4.11 4.48 0.23
C ILE A 95 5.63 4.56 0.08
N PRO A 96 6.17 5.70 -0.38
CA PRO A 96 7.62 5.91 -0.32
C PRO A 96 8.10 5.89 1.12
N GLU A 97 9.28 5.34 1.37
CA GLU A 97 9.87 5.37 2.70
C GLU A 97 9.96 6.80 3.24
N SER A 98 10.30 7.75 2.37
CA SER A 98 10.39 9.17 2.72
C SER A 98 9.06 9.80 3.12
N ALA A 99 7.93 9.14 2.82
CA ALA A 99 6.60 9.67 3.11
C ALA A 99 6.00 9.14 4.43
N VAL A 100 6.71 8.30 5.17
CA VAL A 100 6.19 7.71 6.41
C VAL A 100 5.77 8.78 7.40
N GLN A 101 6.62 9.79 7.64
CA GLN A 101 6.29 10.86 8.59
C GLN A 101 5.09 11.70 8.11
N PHE A 102 5.01 11.98 6.82
CA PHE A 102 3.90 12.70 6.22
C PHE A 102 2.57 11.99 6.45
N TYR A 103 2.50 10.69 6.11
CA TYR A 103 1.26 9.93 6.26
C TYR A 103 0.91 9.68 7.73
N SER A 104 1.89 9.38 8.56
CA SER A 104 1.66 9.22 9.99
C SER A 104 1.03 10.48 10.60
N ARG A 105 1.61 11.64 10.30
CA ARG A 105 1.09 12.92 10.78
C ARG A 105 -0.34 13.17 10.28
N ALA A 106 -0.61 12.88 9.00
CA ALA A 106 -1.94 13.04 8.43
C ALA A 106 -2.95 12.10 9.08
N PHE A 107 -2.58 10.85 9.31
CA PHE A 107 -3.44 9.86 9.96
C PHE A 107 -3.73 10.21 11.41
N GLN A 108 -2.80 10.89 12.11
CA GLN A 108 -3.00 11.27 13.50
C GLN A 108 -4.13 12.30 13.70
N SER A 109 -4.68 12.85 12.62
CA SER A 109 -5.91 13.65 12.70
C SER A 109 -7.15 12.77 12.94
N ILE A 110 -7.03 11.45 12.78
CA ILE A 110 -8.10 10.49 13.00
C ILE A 110 -7.93 9.90 14.41
N ASP A 111 -9.05 9.67 15.11
CA ASP A 111 -9.02 9.00 16.39
C ASP A 111 -8.28 7.66 16.28
N ARG A 112 -7.34 7.41 17.20
CA ARG A 112 -6.45 6.25 17.13
C ARG A 112 -7.22 4.93 17.12
N GLU A 113 -8.22 4.79 17.99
CA GLU A 113 -9.00 3.56 18.07
C GLU A 113 -9.80 3.31 16.79
N LYS A 114 -10.31 4.35 16.16
CA LYS A 114 -11.02 4.21 14.89
C LYS A 114 -10.06 3.85 13.76
N PHE A 115 -8.88 4.43 13.76
CA PHE A 115 -7.85 4.10 12.78
C PHE A 115 -7.44 2.64 12.89
N LEU A 116 -7.16 2.17 14.10
CA LEU A 116 -6.80 0.77 14.33
C LEU A 116 -7.96 -0.17 14.01
N GLY A 117 -9.18 0.22 14.37
CA GLY A 117 -10.38 -0.55 14.05
C GLY A 117 -10.59 -0.73 12.55
N PHE A 118 -10.33 0.31 11.78
CA PHE A 118 -10.40 0.23 10.32
C PHE A 118 -9.41 -0.80 9.77
N GLY A 119 -8.17 -0.79 10.30
CA GLY A 119 -7.16 -1.75 9.87
C GLY A 119 -7.52 -3.20 10.17
N ARG A 120 -8.32 -3.42 11.20
CA ARG A 120 -8.86 -4.77 11.50
C ARG A 120 -10.07 -5.11 10.62
N LEU A 121 -10.87 -4.13 10.29
CA LEU A 121 -12.09 -4.32 9.49
C LEU A 121 -11.76 -4.71 8.06
N VAL A 122 -10.80 -4.07 7.43
CA VAL A 122 -10.45 -4.30 6.02
C VAL A 122 -10.04 -5.76 5.75
N PRO A 123 -9.13 -6.52 6.40
CA PRO A 123 -8.02 -6.15 7.25
C PRO A 123 -6.78 -5.67 6.46
N ILE A 124 -6.01 -4.79 7.06
CA ILE A 124 -4.75 -4.34 6.46
C ILE A 124 -3.62 -5.16 7.07
N ASP A 125 -3.01 -6.01 6.25
CA ASP A 125 -1.99 -6.95 6.70
C ASP A 125 -0.64 -6.29 6.93
N THR A 126 -0.30 -5.31 6.09
CA THR A 126 0.97 -4.60 6.22
C THR A 126 0.95 -3.26 5.48
N VAL A 127 1.90 -2.41 5.84
CA VAL A 127 2.22 -1.19 5.10
C VAL A 127 3.60 -1.40 4.47
N PHE A 128 3.67 -1.40 3.15
CA PHE A 128 4.94 -1.47 2.45
C PHE A 128 5.52 -0.07 2.27
N THR A 129 6.83 0.03 2.47
CA THR A 129 7.59 1.23 2.11
C THR A 129 8.59 0.87 1.02
N SER A 130 8.81 1.78 0.09
CA SER A 130 9.76 1.55 -0.99
C SER A 130 10.76 2.70 -1.07
N SER A 131 12.02 2.34 -1.32
CA SER A 131 13.11 3.28 -1.57
C SER A 131 14.01 2.71 -2.67
N THR A 132 15.04 3.46 -3.05
CA THR A 132 16.00 2.97 -4.04
C THR A 132 16.79 1.74 -3.54
N THR A 133 16.85 1.53 -2.23
CA THR A 133 17.59 0.44 -1.62
C THR A 133 16.76 -0.81 -1.33
N GLY A 134 15.45 -0.73 -1.42
CA GLY A 134 14.61 -1.91 -1.21
C GLY A 134 13.23 -1.61 -0.65
N VAL A 135 12.60 -2.64 -0.13
CA VAL A 135 11.24 -2.61 0.40
C VAL A 135 11.29 -2.85 1.91
N GLY A 136 10.60 -1.99 2.67
CA GLY A 136 10.39 -2.18 4.10
C GLY A 136 8.94 -2.49 4.41
N GLN A 137 8.68 -2.88 5.64
CA GLN A 137 7.33 -3.20 6.11
C GLN A 137 7.08 -2.56 7.47
N LEU A 138 5.88 -2.03 7.65
CA LEU A 138 5.37 -1.52 8.92
C LEU A 138 4.01 -2.14 9.18
N THR A 139 3.62 -2.22 10.45
CA THR A 139 2.22 -2.51 10.77
C THR A 139 1.39 -1.23 10.59
N TRP A 140 0.09 -1.41 10.46
CA TRP A 140 -0.85 -0.28 10.39
C TRP A 140 -0.72 0.60 11.64
N GLU A 141 -0.58 -0.02 12.81
CA GLU A 141 -0.38 0.68 14.08
C GLU A 141 0.95 1.45 14.08
N SER A 142 2.04 0.81 13.66
CA SER A 142 3.36 1.46 13.63
C SER A 142 3.38 2.66 12.70
N LEU A 143 2.66 2.59 11.59
CA LEU A 143 2.54 3.74 10.70
C LEU A 143 1.85 4.92 11.41
N TYR A 144 0.75 4.65 12.11
CA TYR A 144 0.05 5.71 12.86
C TYR A 144 0.99 6.37 13.89
N ASP A 145 1.75 5.56 14.63
CA ASP A 145 2.58 6.03 15.73
C ASP A 145 3.97 6.54 15.31
N ALA A 146 4.31 6.51 14.02
CA ALA A 146 5.65 6.85 13.55
C ALA A 146 6.01 8.33 13.76
N TYR A 147 5.05 9.24 13.58
CA TYR A 147 5.29 10.68 13.76
C TYR A 147 5.26 11.03 15.26
N LYS A 148 6.35 11.63 15.72
CA LYS A 148 6.47 12.14 17.09
C LYS A 148 6.66 13.65 17.01
N PRO A 149 5.75 14.47 17.58
CA PRO A 149 5.90 15.93 17.59
C PRO A 149 7.10 16.36 18.45
#